data_01bedf031cec93066963dba8068fba7b
#
_entry.id   01bedf031cec93066963dba8068fba7b
#
_cell.length_a   1.000
_cell.length_b   1.000
_cell.length_c   1.000
_cell.angle_alpha   90.00
_cell.angle_beta   90.00
_cell.angle_gamma   90.00
#
_symmetry.space_group_name_H-M   'P 1'
#
loop_
_entity.id
_entity.type
_entity.pdbx_description
1 polymer ?
#
loop_
_entity_poly.entity_id
_entity_poly.type
_entity_poly.pdbx_seq_one_letter_code
_entity_poly.pdbx_strand_id
1 'polypeptide(L)'
;MDSAIRLLLADVDGTLVTPDKVLTDRAVKAVRRLGQAGILFAITSGRPPRGMSMLIEPLDLTTPIAAFNGGLLVNRDMSVIEQRVVPEDLVLPVAGLYGSFGLDTWVYRGADWYVPDPQGSHVARETAITTSNAE
;
A
#
# COMPACT_ATOMS: atom_id res chain seq x y z
N MET A 1 21.17 -12.64 25.10
CA MET A 1 19.71 -12.61 24.97
C MET A 1 19.38 -13.09 23.56
N ASP A 2 18.84 -14.28 23.45
CA ASP A 2 18.36 -14.79 22.15
C ASP A 2 17.14 -13.96 21.75
N SER A 3 17.34 -13.01 20.83
CA SER A 3 16.24 -12.22 20.29
C SER A 3 15.53 -13.04 19.20
N ALA A 4 14.56 -13.85 19.60
CA ALA A 4 13.72 -14.54 18.66
C ALA A 4 12.96 -13.54 17.80
N ILE A 5 12.96 -13.73 16.47
CA ILE A 5 12.14 -12.94 15.54
C ILE A 5 10.68 -13.23 15.84
N ARG A 6 9.89 -12.17 16.08
CA ARG A 6 8.45 -12.27 16.40
C ARG A 6 7.55 -11.63 15.35
N LEU A 7 8.11 -10.79 14.49
CA LEU A 7 7.40 -10.12 13.42
C LEU A 7 8.25 -10.12 12.16
N LEU A 8 7.63 -10.41 11.02
CA LEU A 8 8.18 -10.20 9.69
C LEU A 8 7.28 -9.16 8.98
N LEU A 9 7.87 -8.05 8.59
CA LEU A 9 7.24 -7.01 7.76
C LEU A 9 7.76 -7.18 6.33
N ALA A 10 6.85 -7.33 5.38
CA ALA A 10 7.19 -7.50 3.96
C ALA A 10 6.62 -6.37 3.10
N ASP A 11 7.40 -5.92 2.13
CA ASP A 11 6.91 -5.15 1.01
C ASP A 11 6.06 -6.02 0.07
N VAL A 12 5.15 -5.41 -0.67
CA VAL A 12 4.22 -6.12 -1.56
C VAL A 12 4.78 -6.26 -2.97
N ASP A 13 5.06 -5.14 -3.63
CA ASP A 13 5.38 -5.12 -5.04
C ASP A 13 6.84 -5.50 -5.32
N GLY A 14 7.04 -6.58 -6.08
CA GLY A 14 8.39 -7.11 -6.33
C GLY A 14 8.98 -7.94 -5.19
N THR A 15 8.24 -8.12 -4.08
CA THR A 15 8.66 -8.92 -2.92
C THR A 15 7.67 -10.04 -2.64
N LEU A 16 6.44 -9.71 -2.28
CA LEU A 16 5.39 -10.67 -1.90
C LEU A 16 4.60 -11.18 -3.13
N VAL A 17 4.38 -10.30 -4.10
CA VAL A 17 3.70 -10.61 -5.36
C VAL A 17 4.66 -10.57 -6.53
N THR A 18 4.33 -11.30 -7.60
CA THR A 18 5.09 -11.30 -8.85
C THR A 18 5.00 -9.94 -9.58
N PRO A 19 5.82 -9.69 -10.63
CA PRO A 19 5.64 -8.50 -11.48
C PRO A 19 4.23 -8.34 -12.04
N ASP A 20 3.54 -9.48 -12.32
CA ASP A 20 2.15 -9.51 -12.78
C ASP A 20 1.12 -9.36 -11.65
N LYS A 21 1.57 -8.95 -10.45
CA LYS A 21 0.74 -8.71 -9.26
C LYS A 21 0.02 -9.96 -8.73
N VAL A 22 0.56 -11.13 -9.00
CA VAL A 22 0.01 -12.41 -8.54
C VAL A 22 0.64 -12.83 -7.22
N LEU A 23 -0.19 -13.09 -6.21
CA LEU A 23 0.21 -13.75 -4.98
C LEU A 23 0.32 -15.26 -5.24
N THR A 24 1.53 -15.80 -5.11
CA THR A 24 1.77 -17.23 -5.40
C THR A 24 1.39 -18.12 -4.24
N ASP A 25 0.99 -19.37 -4.52
CA ASP A 25 0.76 -20.40 -3.50
C ASP A 25 1.98 -20.61 -2.59
N ARG A 26 3.19 -20.43 -3.13
CA ARG A 26 4.44 -20.54 -2.37
C ARG A 26 4.52 -19.45 -1.32
N ALA A 27 4.17 -18.20 -1.66
CA ALA A 27 4.14 -17.08 -0.71
C ALA A 27 3.08 -17.32 0.37
N VAL A 28 1.86 -17.72 0.00
CA VAL A 28 0.79 -18.05 0.94
C VAL A 28 1.24 -19.13 1.93
N LYS A 29 1.81 -20.23 1.43
CA LYS A 29 2.31 -21.32 2.28
C LYS A 29 3.44 -20.86 3.22
N ALA A 30 4.33 -19.97 2.74
CA ALA A 30 5.40 -19.43 3.57
C ALA A 30 4.86 -18.59 4.72
N VAL A 31 3.89 -17.68 4.45
CA VAL A 31 3.27 -16.86 5.48
C VAL A 31 2.52 -17.71 6.52
N ARG A 32 1.78 -18.72 6.08
CA ARG A 32 1.11 -19.67 7.02
C ARG A 32 2.10 -20.37 7.94
N ARG A 33 3.28 -20.76 7.44
CA ARG A 33 4.34 -21.37 8.25
C ARG A 33 4.92 -20.40 9.27
N LEU A 34 5.00 -19.09 8.98
CA LEU A 34 5.38 -18.07 9.97
C LEU A 34 4.38 -18.07 11.13
N GLY A 35 3.07 -18.03 10.85
CA GLY A 35 2.03 -18.08 11.87
C GLY A 35 2.12 -19.35 12.74
N GLN A 36 2.38 -20.52 12.12
CA GLN A 36 2.59 -21.78 12.86
C GLN A 36 3.82 -21.74 13.78
N ALA A 37 4.83 -20.94 13.42
CA ALA A 37 6.02 -20.72 14.22
C ALA A 37 5.85 -19.58 15.26
N GLY A 38 4.66 -19.00 15.39
CA GLY A 38 4.38 -17.90 16.32
C GLY A 38 4.96 -16.54 15.86
N ILE A 39 5.30 -16.41 14.57
CA ILE A 39 5.83 -15.18 14.00
C ILE A 39 4.68 -14.43 13.33
N LEU A 40 4.43 -13.19 13.76
CA LEU A 40 3.45 -12.30 13.13
C LEU A 40 3.94 -11.91 11.72
N PHE A 41 2.99 -11.75 10.81
CA PHE A 41 3.27 -11.29 9.45
C PHE A 41 2.51 -10.01 9.16
N ALA A 42 3.20 -8.96 8.72
CA ALA A 42 2.62 -7.68 8.33
C ALA A 42 3.10 -7.26 6.94
N ILE A 43 2.32 -6.43 6.27
CA ILE A 43 2.65 -5.91 4.95
C ILE A 43 2.73 -4.38 4.94
N THR A 44 3.61 -3.87 4.09
CA THR A 44 3.72 -2.46 3.76
C THR A 44 3.82 -2.28 2.25
N SER A 45 3.33 -1.17 1.73
CA SER A 45 3.44 -0.84 0.29
C SER A 45 3.24 0.65 0.07
N GLY A 46 3.72 1.16 -1.07
CA GLY A 46 3.33 2.47 -1.60
C GLY A 46 1.86 2.53 -2.01
N ARG A 47 1.18 1.39 -2.16
CA ARG A 47 -0.23 1.32 -2.54
C ARG A 47 -1.15 1.99 -1.52
N PRO A 48 -2.30 2.53 -1.96
CA PRO A 48 -3.40 2.86 -1.06
C PRO A 48 -3.96 1.60 -0.38
N PRO A 49 -4.71 1.73 0.74
CA PRO A 49 -5.24 0.57 1.49
C PRO A 49 -6.03 -0.41 0.62
N ARG A 50 -6.90 0.11 -0.26
CA ARG A 50 -7.70 -0.73 -1.18
C ARG A 50 -6.85 -1.62 -2.07
N GLY A 51 -5.70 -1.13 -2.54
CA GLY A 51 -4.76 -1.90 -3.37
C GLY A 51 -4.11 -3.08 -2.67
N MET A 52 -4.29 -3.21 -1.35
CA MET A 52 -3.78 -4.31 -0.55
C MET A 52 -4.88 -5.23 0.02
N SER A 53 -6.15 -4.86 -0.12
CA SER A 53 -7.28 -5.63 0.43
C SER A 53 -7.32 -7.08 -0.07
N MET A 54 -6.92 -7.30 -1.31
CA MET A 54 -6.85 -8.62 -1.94
C MET A 54 -5.88 -9.60 -1.24
N LEU A 55 -4.97 -9.09 -0.41
CA LEU A 55 -3.98 -9.89 0.31
C LEU A 55 -4.47 -10.36 1.69
N ILE A 56 -5.53 -9.75 2.23
CA ILE A 56 -5.98 -9.98 3.61
C ILE A 56 -6.41 -11.43 3.81
N GLU A 57 -7.38 -11.88 3.02
CA GLU A 57 -7.94 -13.23 3.17
C GLU A 57 -6.95 -14.34 2.79
N PRO A 58 -6.23 -14.27 1.63
CA PRO A 58 -5.31 -15.33 1.25
C PRO A 58 -4.16 -15.53 2.24
N LEU A 59 -3.69 -14.45 2.89
CA LEU A 59 -2.59 -14.47 3.85
C LEU A 59 -3.05 -14.60 5.30
N ASP A 60 -4.37 -14.60 5.54
CA ASP A 60 -4.96 -14.58 6.89
C ASP A 60 -4.32 -13.50 7.77
N LEU A 61 -4.23 -12.27 7.24
CA LEU A 61 -3.59 -11.16 7.94
C LEU A 61 -4.37 -10.80 9.19
N THR A 62 -3.66 -10.77 10.32
CA THR A 62 -4.20 -10.36 11.63
C THR A 62 -3.56 -9.07 12.15
N THR A 63 -2.51 -8.61 11.48
CA THR A 63 -1.77 -7.40 11.81
C THR A 63 -2.32 -6.18 11.05
N PRO A 64 -2.06 -4.96 11.52
CA PRO A 64 -2.27 -3.75 10.73
C PRO A 64 -1.54 -3.80 9.39
N ILE A 65 -2.07 -3.06 8.42
CA ILE A 65 -1.53 -2.88 7.08
C ILE A 65 -0.96 -1.47 6.98
N ALA A 66 0.29 -1.35 6.53
CA ALA A 66 0.97 -0.07 6.35
C ALA A 66 0.88 0.37 4.87
N ALA A 67 -0.12 1.19 4.56
CA ALA A 67 -0.31 1.79 3.24
C ALA A 67 0.53 3.07 3.07
N PHE A 68 0.73 3.50 1.83
CA PHE A 68 1.56 4.68 1.50
C PHE A 68 2.92 4.66 2.20
N ASN A 69 3.58 3.49 2.20
CA ASN A 69 4.86 3.25 2.89
C ASN A 69 4.85 3.62 4.39
N GLY A 70 3.73 3.38 5.07
CA GLY A 70 3.53 3.69 6.49
C GLY A 70 2.94 5.07 6.76
N GLY A 71 2.55 5.83 5.72
CA GLY A 71 1.80 7.08 5.87
C GLY A 71 0.38 6.87 6.40
N LEU A 72 -0.17 5.66 6.21
CA LEU A 72 -1.49 5.28 6.70
C LEU A 72 -1.46 3.85 7.24
N LEU A 73 -1.79 3.68 8.51
CA LEU A 73 -1.99 2.39 9.15
C LEU A 73 -3.48 2.09 9.26
N VAL A 74 -3.89 0.93 8.75
CA VAL A 74 -5.29 0.48 8.78
C VAL A 74 -5.42 -0.92 9.36
N ASN A 75 -6.56 -1.20 9.95
CA ASN A 75 -6.98 -2.54 10.31
C ASN A 75 -7.37 -3.35 9.06
N ARG A 76 -7.59 -4.66 9.22
CA ARG A 76 -8.06 -5.53 8.14
C ARG A 76 -9.43 -5.13 7.55
N ASP A 77 -10.25 -4.43 8.31
CA ASP A 77 -11.54 -3.87 7.89
C ASP A 77 -11.42 -2.47 7.26
N MET A 78 -10.18 -2.02 7.01
CA MET A 78 -9.82 -0.70 6.47
C MET A 78 -10.11 0.47 7.42
N SER A 79 -10.52 0.25 8.65
CA SER A 79 -10.59 1.32 9.66
C SER A 79 -9.21 1.89 9.95
N VAL A 80 -9.11 3.22 10.02
CA VAL A 80 -7.84 3.92 10.21
C VAL A 80 -7.38 3.82 11.66
N ILE A 81 -6.14 3.42 11.87
CA ILE A 81 -5.45 3.40 13.17
C ILE A 81 -4.67 4.69 13.36
N GLU A 82 -3.84 5.03 12.38
CA GLU A 82 -2.97 6.22 12.38
C GLU A 82 -2.77 6.70 10.95
N GLN A 83 -2.73 8.02 10.76
CA GLN A 83 -2.33 8.58 9.47
C GLN A 83 -1.39 9.77 9.66
N ARG A 84 -0.47 9.92 8.70
CA ARG A 84 0.42 11.06 8.57
C ARG A 84 0.20 11.68 7.21
N VAL A 85 -0.29 12.90 7.19
CA VAL A 85 -0.63 13.61 5.96
C VAL A 85 0.33 14.75 5.71
N VAL A 86 0.44 15.16 4.46
CA VAL A 86 1.10 16.41 4.10
C VAL A 86 0.25 17.56 4.65
N PRO A 87 0.85 18.55 5.35
CA PRO A 87 0.13 19.73 5.79
C PRO A 87 -0.63 20.40 4.65
N GLU A 88 -1.86 20.80 4.90
CA GLU A 88 -2.78 21.31 3.86
C GLU A 88 -2.19 22.53 3.12
N ASP A 89 -1.52 23.42 3.85
CA ASP A 89 -0.86 24.61 3.33
C ASP A 89 0.32 24.32 2.38
N LEU A 90 0.86 23.08 2.42
CA LEU A 90 1.97 22.65 1.56
C LEU A 90 1.50 21.94 0.28
N VAL A 91 0.26 21.45 0.21
CA VAL A 91 -0.21 20.67 -0.93
C VAL A 91 -0.14 21.45 -2.24
N LEU A 92 -0.73 22.65 -2.29
CA LEU A 92 -0.72 23.47 -3.50
C LEU A 92 0.67 23.99 -3.87
N PRO A 93 1.51 24.50 -2.95
CA PRO A 93 2.88 24.89 -3.26
C PRO A 93 3.72 23.74 -3.83
N VAL A 94 3.60 22.53 -3.27
CA VAL A 94 4.35 21.35 -3.76
C VAL A 94 3.85 20.92 -5.15
N ALA A 95 2.53 20.88 -5.36
CA ALA A 95 1.95 20.57 -6.67
C ALA A 95 2.39 21.60 -7.74
N GLY A 96 2.38 22.89 -7.40
CA GLY A 96 2.87 23.96 -8.30
C GLY A 96 4.36 23.81 -8.62
N LEU A 97 5.18 23.43 -7.64
CA LEU A 97 6.60 23.17 -7.87
C LEU A 97 6.80 22.00 -8.85
N TYR A 98 6.11 20.87 -8.64
CA TYR A 98 6.21 19.74 -9.57
C TYR A 98 5.72 20.10 -10.96
N GLY A 99 4.62 20.85 -11.08
CA GLY A 99 4.13 21.35 -12.36
C GLY A 99 5.14 22.22 -13.10
N SER A 100 5.96 23.01 -12.40
CA SER A 100 7.02 23.83 -13.02
C SER A 100 8.14 22.99 -13.66
N PHE A 101 8.27 21.73 -13.28
CA PHE A 101 9.17 20.73 -13.88
C PHE A 101 8.48 19.82 -14.89
N GLY A 102 7.21 20.07 -15.20
CA GLY A 102 6.44 19.21 -16.12
C GLY A 102 6.09 17.84 -15.52
N LEU A 103 6.02 17.73 -14.18
CA LEU A 103 5.67 16.50 -13.47
C LEU A 103 4.20 16.54 -13.06
N ASP A 104 3.51 15.43 -13.29
CA ASP A 104 2.16 15.22 -12.78
C ASP A 104 2.19 14.94 -11.29
N THR A 105 1.32 15.60 -10.54
CA THR A 105 1.17 15.37 -9.10
C THR A 105 -0.12 14.59 -8.85
N TRP A 106 0.02 13.43 -8.26
CA TRP A 106 -1.11 12.61 -7.82
C TRP A 106 -1.33 12.79 -6.33
N VAL A 107 -2.58 13.04 -5.95
CA VAL A 107 -2.95 13.31 -4.56
C VAL A 107 -3.97 12.27 -4.10
N TYR A 108 -3.70 11.66 -2.95
CA TYR A 108 -4.65 10.79 -2.26
C TYR A 108 -5.24 11.52 -1.05
N ARG A 109 -6.56 11.49 -0.93
CA ARG A 109 -7.30 11.99 0.23
C ARG A 109 -8.29 10.92 0.69
N GLY A 110 -7.95 10.24 1.77
CA GLY A 110 -8.73 9.08 2.22
C GLY A 110 -8.69 7.96 1.19
N ALA A 111 -9.84 7.63 0.61
CA ALA A 111 -9.96 6.60 -0.43
C ALA A 111 -9.92 7.18 -1.86
N ASP A 112 -9.96 8.51 -1.98
CA ASP A 112 -10.05 9.21 -3.26
C ASP A 112 -8.66 9.46 -3.82
N TRP A 113 -8.53 9.35 -5.13
CA TRP A 113 -7.30 9.56 -5.88
C TRP A 113 -7.52 10.60 -6.97
N TYR A 114 -6.83 11.73 -6.85
CA TYR A 114 -6.93 12.88 -7.74
C TYR A 114 -5.71 12.96 -8.64
N VAL A 115 -5.95 13.15 -9.93
CA VAL A 115 -4.92 13.28 -10.98
C VAL A 115 -5.21 14.51 -11.85
N PRO A 116 -4.19 15.19 -12.38
CA PRO A 116 -4.40 16.34 -13.25
C PRO A 116 -5.02 15.96 -14.61
N ASP A 117 -4.73 14.76 -15.12
CA ASP A 117 -5.26 14.22 -16.36
C ASP A 117 -5.61 12.74 -16.21
N PRO A 118 -6.90 12.36 -16.17
CA PRO A 118 -7.33 10.96 -16.10
C PRO A 118 -6.88 10.10 -17.29
N GLN A 119 -6.49 10.71 -18.41
CA GLN A 119 -5.92 10.02 -19.58
C GLN A 119 -4.39 10.02 -19.59
N GLY A 120 -3.76 10.50 -18.52
CA GLY A 120 -2.31 10.53 -18.36
C GLY A 120 -1.65 9.16 -18.51
N SER A 121 -0.40 9.16 -18.98
CA SER A 121 0.32 7.95 -19.44
C SER A 121 0.44 6.81 -18.41
N HIS A 122 0.35 7.11 -17.12
CA HIS A 122 0.50 6.14 -16.04
C HIS A 122 -0.78 5.83 -15.28
N VAL A 123 -1.87 6.58 -15.52
CA VAL A 123 -3.14 6.47 -14.78
C VAL A 123 -3.79 5.10 -14.97
N ALA A 124 -3.90 4.62 -16.21
CA ALA A 124 -4.50 3.31 -16.48
C ALA A 124 -3.75 2.16 -15.78
N ARG A 125 -2.42 2.24 -15.73
CA ARG A 125 -1.58 1.24 -15.03
C ARG A 125 -1.83 1.28 -13.52
N GLU A 126 -1.87 2.47 -12.93
CA GLU A 126 -2.09 2.63 -11.49
C GLU A 126 -3.50 2.20 -11.09
N THR A 127 -4.52 2.54 -11.88
CA THR A 127 -5.89 2.04 -11.70
C THR A 127 -5.94 0.52 -11.60
N ALA A 128 -5.25 -0.17 -12.51
CA ALA A 128 -5.20 -1.65 -12.51
C ALA A 128 -4.49 -2.24 -11.28
N ILE A 129 -3.51 -1.52 -10.71
CA ILE A 129 -2.75 -1.97 -9.54
C ILE A 129 -3.49 -1.69 -8.23
N THR A 130 -4.15 -0.53 -8.13
CA THR A 130 -4.72 -0.05 -6.88
C THR A 130 -6.21 -0.34 -6.74
N THR A 131 -6.86 -0.83 -7.80
CA THR A 131 -8.33 -0.97 -7.89
C THR A 131 -9.08 0.33 -7.57
N SER A 132 -8.44 1.46 -7.79
CA SER A 132 -8.99 2.80 -7.55
C SER A 132 -9.23 3.49 -8.90
N ASN A 133 -10.32 4.20 -9.03
CA ASN A 133 -10.55 5.07 -10.19
C ASN A 133 -9.96 6.45 -9.90
N ALA A 134 -9.32 7.05 -10.90
CA ALA A 134 -8.85 8.43 -10.85
C ALA A 134 -10.05 9.39 -10.97
N GLU A 135 -10.04 10.46 -10.19
CA GLU A 135 -10.98 11.60 -10.27
C GLU A 135 -10.25 12.85 -10.75
#